data_b984f480d9648268120a12300fdaf28b
#
_entry.id   b984f480d9648268120a12300fdaf28b
#
_cell.length_a   1.000
_cell.length_b   1.000
_cell.length_c   1.000
_cell.angle_alpha   90.00
_cell.angle_beta   90.00
_cell.angle_gamma   90.00
#
_symmetry.space_group_name_H-M   'P 1'
#
loop_
_entity.id
_entity.type
_entity.pdbx_description
1 polymer ?
#
loop_
_entity_poly.entity_id
_entity_poly.type
_entity_poly.pdbx_seq_one_letter_code
_entity_poly.pdbx_strand_id
1 'polypeptide(L)'
;MIIKAYNENHPYLLFIDLEFFNAKNAEFQNVNHLVQFAGLLFKRIDDETYQLMRSCNEYVADTVCYPFAEYTSITNNFLAENGVPLADMVASVKEAFLADVNLDETLLISHGLKNDRIILCDAGISLLTSEGRPIDGYCTFTNGRKILHRNEHLTLNDIAEDAGYYLHNAHNAYNDVWAEVAVFTYLKKIERQEE
;
A
#
# COMPACT_ATOMS: atom_id res chain seq x y z
N MET A 1 4.67 15.14 -8.21
CA MET A 1 5.58 14.94 -7.06
C MET A 1 6.82 14.18 -7.53
N ILE A 2 7.97 14.50 -6.98
CA ILE A 2 9.25 13.83 -7.26
C ILE A 2 9.83 13.35 -5.93
N ILE A 3 10.35 12.13 -5.90
CA ILE A 3 11.02 11.53 -4.75
C ILE A 3 12.41 11.02 -5.14
N LYS A 4 13.28 10.79 -4.14
CA LYS A 4 14.57 10.11 -4.31
C LYS A 4 14.55 8.76 -3.61
N ALA A 5 14.93 7.71 -4.32
CA ALA A 5 15.10 6.37 -3.78
C ALA A 5 16.51 5.87 -4.12
N TYR A 6 17.41 6.05 -3.17
CA TYR A 6 18.81 5.69 -3.31
C TYR A 6 18.99 4.17 -3.46
N ASN A 7 19.95 3.76 -4.30
CA ASN A 7 20.26 2.35 -4.55
C ASN A 7 19.06 1.50 -5.02
N GLU A 8 18.03 2.15 -5.58
CA GLU A 8 16.86 1.47 -6.09
C GLU A 8 16.93 1.37 -7.61
N ASN A 9 16.74 0.18 -8.16
CA ASN A 9 16.94 -0.10 -9.58
C ASN A 9 15.68 -0.41 -10.37
N HIS A 10 14.54 -0.63 -9.69
CA HIS A 10 13.29 -0.91 -10.39
C HIS A 10 12.80 0.32 -11.17
N PRO A 11 12.39 0.17 -12.45
CA PRO A 11 11.78 1.24 -13.23
C PRO A 11 10.51 1.81 -12.62
N TYR A 12 9.75 1.00 -11.87
CA TYR A 12 8.52 1.40 -11.23
C TYR A 12 8.52 1.11 -9.73
N LEU A 13 7.99 2.05 -8.94
CA LEU A 13 7.70 1.87 -7.51
C LEU A 13 6.18 1.95 -7.34
N LEU A 14 5.59 0.88 -6.80
CA LEU A 14 4.17 0.78 -6.51
C LEU A 14 3.99 0.75 -4.99
N PHE A 15 3.55 1.86 -4.42
CA PHE A 15 3.16 1.96 -3.01
C PHE A 15 1.68 1.61 -2.90
N ILE A 16 1.32 0.81 -1.91
CA ILE A 16 -0.08 0.46 -1.62
C ILE A 16 -0.33 0.44 -0.12
N ASP A 17 -1.52 0.85 0.27
CA ASP A 17 -2.09 0.59 1.58
C ASP A 17 -3.56 0.18 1.47
N LEU A 18 -4.05 -0.61 2.41
CA LEU A 18 -5.36 -1.23 2.36
C LEU A 18 -6.08 -1.09 3.70
N GLU A 19 -7.36 -0.68 3.66
CA GLU A 19 -8.24 -0.88 4.81
C GLU A 19 -9.13 -2.10 4.58
N PHE A 20 -9.13 -3.01 5.53
CA PHE A 20 -9.86 -4.26 5.44
C PHE A 20 -10.30 -4.76 6.82
N PHE A 21 -11.28 -5.64 6.85
CA PHE A 21 -11.67 -6.36 8.05
C PHE A 21 -11.87 -7.85 7.77
N ASN A 22 -11.82 -8.65 8.83
CA ASN A 22 -12.13 -10.06 8.75
C ASN A 22 -13.55 -10.31 9.22
N ALA A 23 -14.33 -11.03 8.45
CA ALA A 23 -15.64 -11.50 8.84
C ALA A 23 -15.81 -12.99 8.49
N LYS A 24 -16.80 -13.62 9.12
CA LYS A 24 -17.18 -14.99 8.74
C LYS A 24 -18.18 -14.93 7.60
N ASN A 25 -17.94 -15.72 6.55
CA ASN A 25 -18.92 -15.95 5.50
C ASN A 25 -20.04 -16.90 5.98
N ALA A 26 -21.00 -17.21 5.10
CA ALA A 26 -22.11 -18.13 5.39
C ALA A 26 -21.67 -19.56 5.77
N GLU A 27 -20.44 -19.94 5.41
CA GLU A 27 -19.82 -21.24 5.72
C GLU A 27 -18.95 -21.19 6.99
N PHE A 28 -19.00 -20.09 7.76
CA PHE A 28 -18.20 -19.83 8.96
C PHE A 28 -16.68 -19.75 8.72
N GLN A 29 -16.26 -19.55 7.49
CA GLN A 29 -14.85 -19.31 7.15
C GLN A 29 -14.53 -17.84 7.34
N ASN A 30 -13.33 -17.54 7.83
CA ASN A 30 -12.84 -16.16 7.89
C ASN A 30 -12.51 -15.68 6.46
N VAL A 31 -13.08 -14.55 6.09
CA VAL A 31 -12.87 -13.92 4.78
C VAL A 31 -12.37 -12.49 5.01
N ASN A 32 -11.41 -12.08 4.21
CA ASN A 32 -10.94 -10.71 4.18
C ASN A 32 -11.90 -9.86 3.32
N HIS A 33 -12.42 -8.81 3.89
CA HIS A 33 -13.24 -7.82 3.21
C HIS A 33 -12.40 -6.56 2.95
N LEU A 34 -11.97 -6.35 1.72
CA LEU A 34 -11.29 -5.13 1.32
C LEU A 34 -12.30 -3.99 1.26
N VAL A 35 -12.03 -2.89 1.96
CA VAL A 35 -12.91 -1.72 2.08
C VAL A 35 -12.33 -0.50 1.36
N GLN A 36 -11.02 -0.28 1.47
CA GLN A 36 -10.33 0.79 0.77
C GLN A 36 -9.04 0.25 0.15
N PHE A 37 -8.81 0.62 -1.09
CA PHE A 37 -7.53 0.47 -1.79
C PHE A 37 -6.95 1.84 -2.05
N ALA A 38 -5.74 2.08 -1.62
CA ALA A 38 -4.96 3.24 -2.01
C ALA A 38 -3.65 2.82 -2.67
N GLY A 39 -3.26 3.54 -3.72
CA GLY A 39 -2.03 3.25 -4.44
C GLY A 39 -1.40 4.47 -5.06
N LEU A 40 -0.06 4.51 -5.06
CA LEU A 40 0.74 5.52 -5.73
C LEU A 40 1.76 4.82 -6.63
N LEU A 41 1.74 5.14 -7.90
CA LEU A 41 2.66 4.60 -8.89
C LEU A 41 3.66 5.66 -9.30
N PHE A 42 4.94 5.37 -9.09
CA PHE A 42 6.05 6.23 -9.52
C PHE A 42 6.84 5.54 -10.62
N LYS A 43 7.37 6.36 -11.54
CA LYS A 43 8.28 5.93 -12.60
C LYS A 43 9.63 6.60 -12.42
N ARG A 44 10.68 5.82 -12.61
CA ARG A 44 12.06 6.29 -12.62
C ARG A 44 12.30 7.27 -13.77
N ILE A 45 12.89 8.40 -13.49
CA ILE A 45 13.26 9.44 -14.48
C ILE A 45 14.77 9.64 -14.61
N ASP A 46 15.53 9.26 -13.58
CA ASP A 46 17.00 9.16 -13.58
C ASP A 46 17.46 8.11 -12.55
N ASP A 47 18.77 8.03 -12.29
CA ASP A 47 19.36 6.96 -11.47
C ASP A 47 18.79 6.84 -10.04
N GLU A 48 18.34 7.92 -9.45
CA GLU A 48 17.84 7.93 -8.06
C GLU A 48 16.49 8.63 -7.92
N THR A 49 15.93 9.13 -9.02
CA THR A 49 14.77 10.03 -8.99
C THR A 49 13.56 9.37 -9.64
N TYR A 50 12.44 9.46 -8.95
CA TYR A 50 11.15 8.92 -9.39
C TYR A 50 10.09 10.01 -9.40
N GLN A 51 9.25 9.98 -10.43
CA GLN A 51 8.12 10.90 -10.60
C GLN A 51 6.81 10.14 -10.43
N LEU A 52 5.88 10.72 -9.64
CA LEU A 52 4.52 10.21 -9.54
C LEU A 52 3.84 10.23 -10.90
N MET A 53 3.38 9.07 -11.34
CA MET A 53 2.62 8.89 -12.57
C MET A 53 1.13 8.89 -12.32
N ARG A 54 0.69 8.07 -11.37
CA ARG A 54 -0.72 7.82 -11.08
C ARG A 54 -0.94 7.68 -9.58
N SER A 55 -2.14 8.03 -9.15
CA SER A 55 -2.65 7.74 -7.82
C SER A 55 -4.03 7.08 -7.95
N CYS A 56 -4.35 6.20 -7.02
CA CYS A 56 -5.63 5.53 -6.90
C CYS A 56 -6.10 5.62 -5.44
N ASN A 57 -7.38 5.85 -5.24
CA ASN A 57 -8.03 5.81 -3.93
C ASN A 57 -9.49 5.41 -4.15
N GLU A 58 -9.79 4.15 -3.92
CA GLU A 58 -11.07 3.55 -4.22
C GLU A 58 -11.65 2.91 -2.96
N TYR A 59 -12.97 3.05 -2.79
CA TYR A 59 -13.72 2.44 -1.70
C TYR A 59 -14.66 1.37 -2.23
N VAL A 60 -14.78 0.26 -1.51
CA VAL A 60 -15.71 -0.83 -1.84
C VAL A 60 -17.03 -0.61 -1.09
N ALA A 61 -18.14 -0.70 -1.81
CA ALA A 61 -19.49 -0.70 -1.24
C ALA A 61 -19.70 -2.00 -0.46
N ASP A 62 -19.41 -1.99 0.83
CA ASP A 62 -19.58 -3.11 1.76
C ASP A 62 -20.25 -2.63 3.05
N THR A 63 -20.60 -3.57 3.93
CA THR A 63 -21.14 -3.29 5.25
C THR A 63 -20.09 -3.54 6.31
N VAL A 64 -19.61 -2.47 6.91
CA VAL A 64 -18.58 -2.53 7.96
C VAL A 64 -19.19 -2.60 9.36
N CYS A 65 -18.49 -3.31 10.25
CA CYS A 65 -18.87 -3.36 11.67
C CYS A 65 -18.44 -2.09 12.42
N TYR A 66 -19.08 -1.82 13.56
CA TYR A 66 -18.80 -0.64 14.37
C TYR A 66 -17.31 -0.49 14.76
N PRO A 67 -16.61 -1.52 15.27
CA PRO A 67 -15.21 -1.38 15.62
C PRO A 67 -14.32 -0.96 14.45
N PHE A 68 -14.58 -1.45 13.24
CA PHE A 68 -13.87 -1.03 12.03
C PHE A 68 -14.14 0.44 11.70
N ALA A 69 -15.43 0.82 11.71
CA ALA A 69 -15.82 2.21 11.41
C ALA A 69 -15.28 3.21 12.43
N GLU A 70 -15.21 2.84 13.71
CA GLU A 70 -14.60 3.67 14.76
C GLU A 70 -13.09 3.86 14.55
N TYR A 71 -12.41 2.80 14.16
CA TYR A 71 -10.95 2.80 13.97
C TYR A 71 -10.51 3.53 12.71
N THR A 72 -11.21 3.31 11.58
CA THR A 72 -10.82 3.87 10.26
C THR A 72 -11.57 5.16 9.92
N SER A 73 -12.63 5.49 10.65
CA SER A 73 -13.61 6.54 10.30
C SER A 73 -14.40 6.26 9.01
N ILE A 74 -14.28 5.06 8.42
CA ILE A 74 -15.05 4.63 7.24
C ILE A 74 -16.38 4.03 7.70
N THR A 75 -17.46 4.77 7.51
CA THR A 75 -18.81 4.37 7.95
C THR A 75 -19.64 3.76 6.83
N ASN A 76 -20.70 3.01 7.19
CA ASN A 76 -21.64 2.48 6.20
C ASN A 76 -22.30 3.57 5.34
N ASN A 77 -22.61 4.73 5.93
CA ASN A 77 -23.16 5.86 5.17
C ASN A 77 -22.15 6.40 4.16
N PHE A 78 -20.88 6.53 4.57
CA PHE A 78 -19.82 6.95 3.68
C PHE A 78 -19.64 5.96 2.50
N LEU A 79 -19.65 4.66 2.78
CA LEU A 79 -19.50 3.62 1.74
C LEU A 79 -20.72 3.54 0.81
N ALA A 80 -21.93 3.81 1.32
CA ALA A 80 -23.11 3.88 0.48
C ALA A 80 -23.08 5.05 -0.54
N GLU A 81 -22.39 6.13 -0.20
CA GLU A 81 -22.27 7.31 -1.05
C GLU A 81 -21.04 7.27 -1.97
N ASN A 82 -19.94 6.67 -1.52
CA ASN A 82 -18.64 6.76 -2.17
C ASN A 82 -18.06 5.41 -2.62
N GLY A 83 -18.60 4.31 -2.14
CA GLY A 83 -18.13 2.97 -2.48
C GLY A 83 -18.66 2.47 -3.82
N VAL A 84 -17.85 1.67 -4.51
CA VAL A 84 -18.24 0.96 -5.73
C VAL A 84 -18.25 -0.55 -5.48
N PRO A 85 -18.94 -1.36 -6.30
CA PRO A 85 -18.82 -2.81 -6.24
C PRO A 85 -17.35 -3.26 -6.30
N LEU A 86 -16.98 -4.31 -5.54
CA LEU A 86 -15.60 -4.83 -5.54
C LEU A 86 -15.08 -5.13 -6.94
N ALA A 87 -15.92 -5.67 -7.82
CA ALA A 87 -15.53 -5.98 -9.20
C ALA A 87 -15.14 -4.72 -9.99
N ASP A 88 -15.85 -3.61 -9.77
CA ASP A 88 -15.59 -2.33 -10.45
C ASP A 88 -14.29 -1.69 -9.92
N MET A 89 -14.05 -1.77 -8.59
CA MET A 89 -12.79 -1.35 -8.01
C MET A 89 -11.61 -2.18 -8.56
N VAL A 90 -11.76 -3.50 -8.65
CA VAL A 90 -10.73 -4.39 -9.21
C VAL A 90 -10.44 -4.04 -10.68
N ALA A 91 -11.48 -3.75 -11.47
CA ALA A 91 -11.32 -3.31 -12.85
C ALA A 91 -10.59 -1.96 -12.92
N SER A 92 -10.99 -0.99 -12.10
CA SER A 92 -10.32 0.33 -12.01
C SER A 92 -8.83 0.18 -11.70
N VAL A 93 -8.48 -0.64 -10.70
CA VAL A 93 -7.08 -0.89 -10.34
C VAL A 93 -6.30 -1.53 -11.49
N LYS A 94 -6.85 -2.57 -12.14
CA LYS A 94 -6.14 -3.30 -13.19
C LYS A 94 -6.06 -2.53 -14.50
N GLU A 95 -7.15 -1.93 -14.92
CA GLU A 95 -7.32 -1.39 -16.28
C GLU A 95 -6.97 0.11 -16.38
N ALA A 96 -7.02 0.84 -15.26
CA ALA A 96 -6.68 2.25 -15.22
C ALA A 96 -5.40 2.52 -14.43
N PHE A 97 -5.35 2.10 -13.17
CA PHE A 97 -4.22 2.43 -12.30
C PHE A 97 -2.94 1.67 -12.69
N LEU A 98 -3.03 0.37 -12.98
CA LEU A 98 -1.89 -0.46 -13.40
C LEU A 98 -1.77 -0.61 -14.92
N ALA A 99 -2.57 0.11 -15.71
CA ALA A 99 -2.49 0.06 -17.17
C ALA A 99 -1.06 0.35 -17.66
N ASP A 100 -0.56 -0.47 -18.58
CA ASP A 100 0.77 -0.34 -19.21
C ASP A 100 1.96 -0.39 -18.24
N VAL A 101 1.76 -0.88 -17.01
CA VAL A 101 2.84 -1.09 -16.04
C VAL A 101 3.46 -2.45 -16.26
N ASN A 102 4.78 -2.50 -16.44
CA ASN A 102 5.52 -3.74 -16.48
C ASN A 102 5.75 -4.25 -15.05
N LEU A 103 4.97 -5.24 -14.62
CA LEU A 103 5.07 -5.81 -13.29
C LEU A 103 6.41 -6.53 -13.04
N ASP A 104 7.10 -7.03 -14.08
CA ASP A 104 8.43 -7.63 -13.95
C ASP A 104 9.51 -6.60 -13.55
N GLU A 105 9.22 -5.31 -13.72
CA GLU A 105 10.11 -4.19 -13.44
C GLU A 105 9.59 -3.31 -12.30
N THR A 106 8.67 -3.85 -11.48
CA THR A 106 7.97 -3.09 -10.43
C THR A 106 8.34 -3.61 -9.04
N LEU A 107 8.74 -2.70 -8.15
CA LEU A 107 8.87 -2.95 -6.73
C LEU A 107 7.58 -2.57 -6.01
N LEU A 108 6.96 -3.53 -5.33
CA LEU A 108 5.81 -3.30 -4.45
C LEU A 108 6.27 -2.88 -3.07
N ILE A 109 5.79 -1.74 -2.58
CA ILE A 109 6.13 -1.20 -1.26
C ILE A 109 4.86 -1.12 -0.42
N SER A 110 4.90 -1.64 0.81
CA SER A 110 3.86 -1.46 1.82
C SER A 110 4.40 -1.66 3.24
N HIS A 111 3.65 -1.21 4.26
CA HIS A 111 4.05 -1.38 5.67
C HIS A 111 3.74 -2.79 6.20
N GLY A 112 2.79 -3.49 5.62
CA GLY A 112 2.37 -4.86 5.97
C GLY A 112 2.41 -5.85 4.81
N LEU A 113 3.37 -5.76 3.93
CA LEU A 113 3.46 -6.36 2.60
C LEU A 113 2.91 -7.79 2.48
N LYS A 114 3.16 -8.65 3.46
CA LYS A 114 2.67 -10.03 3.45
C LYS A 114 1.15 -10.09 3.53
N ASN A 115 0.56 -9.28 4.41
CA ASN A 115 -0.89 -9.24 4.61
C ASN A 115 -1.57 -8.59 3.39
N ASP A 116 -1.01 -7.49 2.90
CA ASP A 116 -1.57 -6.76 1.75
C ASP A 116 -1.61 -7.64 0.51
N ARG A 117 -0.57 -8.44 0.27
CA ARG A 117 -0.57 -9.41 -0.83
C ARG A 117 -1.69 -10.45 -0.71
N ILE A 118 -1.96 -10.94 0.49
CA ILE A 118 -3.04 -11.90 0.73
C ILE A 118 -4.38 -11.24 0.45
N ILE A 119 -4.62 -10.06 0.99
CA ILE A 119 -5.88 -9.33 0.85
C ILE A 119 -6.14 -8.96 -0.61
N LEU A 120 -5.12 -8.46 -1.33
CA LEU A 120 -5.23 -8.18 -2.76
C LEU A 120 -5.57 -9.44 -3.56
N CYS A 121 -4.89 -10.56 -3.27
CA CYS A 121 -5.17 -11.84 -3.93
C CYS A 121 -6.60 -12.31 -3.68
N ASP A 122 -7.07 -12.24 -2.43
CA ASP A 122 -8.44 -12.58 -2.05
C ASP A 122 -9.47 -11.68 -2.75
N ALA A 123 -9.15 -10.40 -2.94
CA ALA A 123 -9.96 -9.44 -3.70
C ALA A 123 -9.90 -9.65 -5.23
N GLY A 124 -9.03 -10.52 -5.72
CA GLY A 124 -8.85 -10.79 -7.15
C GLY A 124 -7.81 -9.90 -7.85
N ILE A 125 -6.97 -9.17 -7.10
CA ILE A 125 -5.85 -8.39 -7.63
C ILE A 125 -4.56 -9.17 -7.39
N SER A 126 -4.07 -9.86 -8.41
CA SER A 126 -2.83 -10.62 -8.35
C SER A 126 -1.69 -9.82 -8.98
N LEU A 127 -0.73 -9.39 -8.16
CA LEU A 127 0.47 -8.68 -8.61
C LEU A 127 1.58 -9.70 -8.87
N LEU A 128 1.56 -10.27 -10.07
CA LEU A 128 2.46 -11.34 -10.50
C LEU A 128 3.30 -10.90 -11.70
N THR A 129 4.53 -11.40 -11.75
CA THR A 129 5.41 -11.32 -12.93
C THR A 129 4.83 -12.09 -14.11
N SER A 130 5.40 -11.89 -15.29
CA SER A 130 5.07 -12.68 -16.49
C SER A 130 5.30 -14.19 -16.31
N GLU A 131 6.18 -14.59 -15.38
CA GLU A 131 6.44 -15.98 -14.99
C GLU A 131 5.48 -16.51 -13.91
N GLY A 132 4.51 -15.72 -13.47
CA GLY A 132 3.54 -16.10 -12.44
C GLY A 132 4.09 -16.06 -11.00
N ARG A 133 5.25 -15.45 -10.77
CA ARG A 133 5.80 -15.22 -9.42
C ARG A 133 5.30 -13.89 -8.85
N PRO A 134 5.16 -13.75 -7.52
CA PRO A 134 4.92 -12.44 -6.92
C PRO A 134 6.00 -11.46 -7.35
N ILE A 135 5.62 -10.22 -7.69
CA ILE A 135 6.57 -9.15 -8.00
C ILE A 135 7.48 -8.87 -6.79
N ASP A 136 8.65 -8.28 -7.02
CA ASP A 136 9.56 -7.91 -5.93
C ASP A 136 8.87 -7.00 -4.91
N GLY A 137 9.30 -7.06 -3.66
CA GLY A 137 8.63 -6.33 -2.60
C GLY A 137 9.53 -5.81 -1.50
N TYR A 138 9.22 -4.62 -1.02
CA TYR A 138 9.88 -3.95 0.09
C TYR A 138 8.87 -3.68 1.21
N CYS A 139 9.00 -4.39 2.32
CA CYS A 139 8.16 -4.18 3.50
C CYS A 139 8.82 -3.13 4.41
N THR A 140 8.21 -1.95 4.52
CA THR A 140 8.75 -0.84 5.34
C THR A 140 8.79 -1.20 6.83
N PHE A 141 7.85 -2.02 7.33
CA PHE A 141 7.91 -2.55 8.70
C PHE A 141 9.16 -3.39 8.96
N THR A 142 9.39 -4.41 8.12
CA THR A 142 10.51 -5.33 8.32
C THR A 142 11.86 -4.66 8.10
N ASN A 143 11.98 -3.87 7.03
CA ASN A 143 13.22 -3.15 6.73
C ASN A 143 13.46 -2.00 7.72
N GLY A 144 12.40 -1.29 8.15
CA GLY A 144 12.50 -0.26 9.18
C GLY A 144 13.09 -0.79 10.48
N ARG A 145 12.60 -1.93 10.97
CA ARG A 145 13.17 -2.59 12.16
C ARG A 145 14.65 -2.94 12.01
N LYS A 146 15.02 -3.46 10.84
CA LYS A 146 16.42 -3.84 10.54
C LYS A 146 17.33 -2.61 10.45
N ILE A 147 16.97 -1.63 9.65
CA ILE A 147 17.77 -0.44 9.35
C ILE A 147 17.88 0.48 10.56
N LEU A 148 16.79 0.66 11.32
CA LEU A 148 16.77 1.51 12.51
C LEU A 148 17.28 0.78 13.78
N HIS A 149 17.66 -0.51 13.67
CA HIS A 149 18.09 -1.35 14.79
C HIS A 149 17.09 -1.39 15.95
N ARG A 150 15.79 -1.33 15.66
CA ARG A 150 14.71 -1.39 16.64
C ARG A 150 14.04 -2.75 16.65
N ASN A 151 13.93 -3.36 17.83
CA ASN A 151 13.31 -4.68 18.01
C ASN A 151 11.84 -4.61 18.49
N GLU A 152 11.40 -3.46 18.93
CA GLU A 152 10.02 -3.19 19.31
C GLU A 152 9.08 -3.21 18.10
N HIS A 153 7.80 -3.21 18.38
CA HIS A 153 6.78 -3.01 17.35
C HIS A 153 6.86 -1.56 16.86
N LEU A 154 7.23 -1.38 15.58
CA LEU A 154 7.28 -0.09 14.91
C LEU A 154 6.01 0.08 14.07
N THR A 155 5.22 1.09 14.36
CA THR A 155 4.10 1.48 13.51
C THR A 155 4.58 2.30 12.32
N LEU A 156 3.74 2.43 11.30
CA LEU A 156 4.00 3.34 10.18
C LEU A 156 4.23 4.77 10.67
N ASN A 157 3.42 5.21 11.65
CA ASN A 157 3.54 6.54 12.24
C ASN A 157 4.89 6.78 12.93
N ASP A 158 5.40 5.79 13.69
CA ASP A 158 6.70 5.93 14.39
C ASP A 158 7.84 6.21 13.40
N ILE A 159 7.86 5.47 12.27
CA ILE A 159 8.91 5.65 11.26
C ILE A 159 8.65 6.92 10.42
N ALA A 160 7.40 7.27 10.19
CA ALA A 160 7.04 8.50 9.48
C ALA A 160 7.48 9.75 10.27
N GLU A 161 7.32 9.76 11.60
CA GLU A 161 7.82 10.83 12.47
C GLU A 161 9.35 10.93 12.41
N ASP A 162 10.07 9.82 12.44
CA ASP A 162 11.52 9.80 12.25
C ASP A 162 11.93 10.36 10.86
N ALA A 163 11.11 10.13 9.85
CA ALA A 163 11.29 10.68 8.51
C ALA A 163 10.91 12.18 8.40
N GLY A 164 10.38 12.78 9.46
CA GLY A 164 9.88 14.15 9.47
C GLY A 164 8.51 14.33 8.79
N TYR A 165 7.76 13.25 8.64
CA TYR A 165 6.41 13.26 8.07
C TYR A 165 5.37 13.06 9.17
N TYR A 166 4.44 14.01 9.29
CA TYR A 166 3.35 13.91 10.25
C TYR A 166 2.11 13.31 9.61
N LEU A 167 1.81 12.07 10.00
CA LEU A 167 0.65 11.34 9.51
C LEU A 167 -0.63 11.87 10.17
N HIS A 168 -1.49 12.49 9.37
CA HIS A 168 -2.82 12.93 9.79
C HIS A 168 -3.87 11.89 9.39
N ASN A 169 -4.81 11.62 10.30
CA ASN A 169 -5.86 10.63 10.07
C ASN A 169 -5.28 9.26 9.65
N ALA A 170 -4.42 8.69 10.49
CA ALA A 170 -3.98 7.30 10.38
C ALA A 170 -5.22 6.37 10.23
N HIS A 171 -5.00 5.21 9.61
CA HIS A 171 -6.07 4.26 9.26
C HIS A 171 -7.05 4.81 8.20
N ASN A 172 -6.50 5.59 7.29
CA ASN A 172 -7.05 5.89 5.99
C ASN A 172 -5.98 5.55 4.96
N ALA A 173 -6.22 4.52 4.16
CA ALA A 173 -5.19 3.98 3.27
C ALA A 173 -4.56 5.04 2.35
N TYR A 174 -5.31 6.06 1.94
CA TYR A 174 -4.74 7.12 1.09
C TYR A 174 -3.75 8.03 1.83
N ASN A 175 -3.98 8.29 3.12
CA ASN A 175 -3.02 9.05 3.94
C ASN A 175 -1.81 8.17 4.29
N ASP A 176 -2.06 6.90 4.57
CA ASP A 176 -1.04 5.94 5.00
C ASP A 176 -0.08 5.61 3.85
N VAL A 177 -0.55 5.49 2.61
CA VAL A 177 0.33 5.29 1.44
C VAL A 177 1.27 6.48 1.19
N TRP A 178 0.86 7.72 1.53
CA TRP A 178 1.75 8.88 1.47
C TRP A 178 2.80 8.87 2.58
N ALA A 179 2.46 8.39 3.77
CA ALA A 179 3.42 8.16 4.84
C ALA A 179 4.43 7.06 4.45
N GLU A 180 3.99 6.01 3.77
CA GLU A 180 4.88 4.96 3.25
C GLU A 180 5.91 5.50 2.26
N VAL A 181 5.53 6.45 1.39
CA VAL A 181 6.49 7.12 0.50
C VAL A 181 7.58 7.83 1.30
N ALA A 182 7.20 8.58 2.36
CA ALA A 182 8.16 9.27 3.22
C ALA A 182 9.07 8.28 3.95
N VAL A 183 8.48 7.22 4.52
CA VAL A 183 9.22 6.16 5.21
C VAL A 183 10.19 5.44 4.27
N PHE A 184 9.74 5.01 3.11
CA PHE A 184 10.59 4.34 2.13
C PHE A 184 11.80 5.20 1.72
N THR A 185 11.56 6.46 1.37
CA THR A 185 12.64 7.38 0.97
C THR A 185 13.63 7.65 2.11
N TYR A 186 13.15 7.73 3.35
CA TYR A 186 13.97 7.87 4.54
C TYR A 186 14.85 6.63 4.77
N LEU A 187 14.26 5.43 4.73
CA LEU A 187 15.00 4.19 4.93
C LEU A 187 16.06 3.98 3.84
N LYS A 188 15.73 4.23 2.56
CA LYS A 188 16.69 4.17 1.45
C LYS A 188 17.84 5.17 1.59
N LYS A 189 17.60 6.33 2.20
CA LYS A 189 18.65 7.31 2.51
C LYS A 189 19.61 6.82 3.59
N ILE A 190 19.09 6.13 4.63
CA ILE A 190 19.94 5.56 5.69
C ILE A 190 20.76 4.40 5.13
N GLU A 191 20.17 3.46 4.39
CA GLU A 191 20.87 2.35 3.75
C GLU A 191 22.09 2.83 2.96
N ARG A 192 21.96 3.91 2.19
CA ARG A 192 23.07 4.50 1.42
C ARG A 192 24.20 5.04 2.30
N GLN A 193 23.93 5.51 3.52
CA GLN A 193 24.95 6.10 4.40
C GLN A 193 25.78 5.03 5.13
N GLU A 194 25.30 3.79 5.16
CA GLU A 194 25.96 2.66 5.79
C GLU A 194 26.85 1.85 4.82
N GLU A 195 26.77 2.11 3.51
CA GLU A 195 27.64 1.59 2.45
C GLU A 195 28.91 2.43 2.27
#